data_93059b63cae38f78aab88203516721ca
#
_entry.id   93059b63cae38f78aab88203516721ca
#
_cell.length_a   1.000
_cell.length_b   1.000
_cell.length_c   1.000
_cell.angle_alpha   90.00
_cell.angle_beta   90.00
_cell.angle_gamma   90.00
#
_symmetry.space_group_name_H-M   'P 1'
#
loop_
_entity.id
_entity.type
_entity.pdbx_description
1 polymer ?
#
loop_
_entity_poly.entity_id
_entity_poly.type
_entity_poly.pdbx_seq_one_letter_code
_entity_poly.pdbx_strand_id
1 'polypeptide(L)'
;MKAIRIATLAAALCVGMTTVSAAQSTEPQQGQGEGRRGGRMGEWLLKDITLTDAQKEQVKTIREKYLPQQVELRKSVQATGGPPDEATRAKMMDLQQKQADEIRAILTADQQAVFDKNVAAMKARMAERRNGSS
;
A
#
# COMPACT_ATOMS: atom_id res chain seq x y z
N MET A 1 -39.23 5.52 -13.25
CA MET A 1 -38.98 6.93 -13.67
C MET A 1 -38.99 7.79 -12.41
N LYS A 2 -37.84 8.12 -11.87
CA LYS A 2 -37.67 9.14 -10.82
C LYS A 2 -36.41 9.92 -11.14
N ALA A 3 -36.62 11.15 -11.62
CA ALA A 3 -35.55 12.10 -11.96
C ALA A 3 -34.91 12.67 -10.71
N ILE A 4 -33.61 12.59 -10.60
CA ILE A 4 -32.83 13.26 -9.56
C ILE A 4 -32.38 14.61 -10.14
N ARG A 5 -32.86 15.66 -9.50
CA ARG A 5 -32.57 17.05 -9.84
C ARG A 5 -31.17 17.43 -9.34
N ILE A 6 -30.34 17.88 -10.27
CA ILE A 6 -29.07 18.52 -10.01
C ILE A 6 -29.35 19.94 -9.53
N ALA A 7 -28.95 20.27 -8.32
CA ALA A 7 -28.92 21.63 -7.82
C ALA A 7 -27.51 22.20 -7.94
N THR A 8 -27.32 23.03 -8.96
CA THR A 8 -26.20 23.96 -9.10
C THR A 8 -26.39 25.12 -8.13
N LEU A 9 -25.41 25.37 -7.29
CA LEU A 9 -25.29 26.65 -6.58
C LEU A 9 -23.92 27.24 -6.87
N ALA A 10 -23.96 28.33 -7.63
CA ALA A 10 -22.84 29.25 -7.84
C ALA A 10 -23.03 30.45 -6.92
N ALA A 11 -21.93 30.99 -6.42
CA ALA A 11 -21.64 32.35 -5.95
C ALA A 11 -20.68 32.29 -4.75
N ALA A 12 -19.72 33.15 -4.54
CA ALA A 12 -19.30 34.41 -5.11
C ALA A 12 -17.85 34.71 -4.62
N LEU A 13 -17.16 35.54 -5.40
CA LEU A 13 -15.87 36.17 -5.11
C LEU A 13 -15.81 36.84 -3.73
N CYS A 14 -14.66 36.69 -3.07
CA CYS A 14 -14.07 37.80 -2.29
C CYS A 14 -12.55 37.78 -2.45
N VAL A 15 -12.07 38.85 -3.08
CA VAL A 15 -10.67 39.28 -3.16
C VAL A 15 -10.25 39.77 -1.79
N GLY A 16 -9.16 39.27 -1.29
CA GLY A 16 -8.51 39.78 -0.08
C GLY A 16 -7.03 39.44 -0.13
N MET A 17 -6.23 40.36 -0.69
CA MET A 17 -4.77 40.36 -0.54
C MET A 17 -4.41 40.64 0.92
N THR A 18 -3.75 39.70 1.57
CA THR A 18 -2.85 40.00 2.68
C THR A 18 -1.62 39.11 2.57
N THR A 19 -0.53 39.79 2.29
CA THR A 19 0.84 39.26 2.42
C THR A 19 1.13 38.97 3.87
N VAL A 20 1.38 37.69 4.20
CA VAL A 20 2.02 37.30 5.45
C VAL A 20 3.09 36.28 5.16
N SER A 21 4.29 36.72 5.37
CA SER A 21 5.54 36.07 5.79
C SER A 21 5.58 34.56 5.84
N ALA A 22 6.63 34.05 5.20
CA ALA A 22 7.15 32.71 5.35
C ALA A 22 7.28 32.30 6.83
N ALA A 23 6.45 31.37 7.26
CA ALA A 23 6.75 30.48 8.36
C ALA A 23 6.91 29.10 7.74
N GLN A 24 8.16 28.66 7.65
CA GLN A 24 8.51 27.26 7.38
C GLN A 24 7.91 26.43 8.49
N SER A 25 6.74 25.87 8.24
CA SER A 25 6.22 24.77 9.04
C SER A 25 7.10 23.55 8.73
N THR A 26 8.07 23.35 9.58
CA THR A 26 8.79 22.08 9.71
C THR A 26 7.75 21.03 10.09
N GLU A 27 7.24 20.30 9.12
CA GLU A 27 6.49 19.07 9.39
C GLU A 27 7.42 18.14 10.17
N PRO A 28 7.01 17.62 11.33
CA PRO A 28 7.81 16.63 12.01
C PRO A 28 7.85 15.37 11.14
N GLN A 29 9.01 15.09 10.59
CA GLN A 29 9.33 13.77 10.04
C GLN A 29 9.33 12.75 11.18
N GLN A 30 8.15 12.32 11.60
CA GLN A 30 8.03 11.23 12.55
C GLN A 30 8.13 9.89 11.81
N GLY A 31 9.17 9.15 12.12
CA GLY A 31 9.19 7.69 12.00
C GLY A 31 9.80 7.08 10.75
N GLN A 32 10.97 7.52 10.34
CA GLN A 32 11.81 6.74 9.43
C GLN A 32 12.79 5.89 10.24
N GLY A 33 12.38 4.72 10.72
CA GLY A 33 13.32 3.88 11.48
C GLY A 33 13.22 2.38 11.29
N GLU A 34 12.07 1.74 11.24
CA GLU A 34 12.02 0.28 11.39
C GLU A 34 11.11 -0.51 10.44
N GLY A 35 10.47 0.13 9.48
CA GLY A 35 9.57 -0.53 8.51
C GLY A 35 10.15 -0.74 7.10
N ARG A 36 11.42 -0.42 6.84
CA ARG A 36 11.94 -0.19 5.47
C ARG A 36 11.99 -1.42 4.53
N ARG A 37 11.92 -2.64 5.01
CA ARG A 37 11.94 -3.83 4.13
C ARG A 37 10.55 -4.38 3.79
N GLY A 38 9.59 -4.31 4.71
CA GLY A 38 8.20 -4.74 4.46
C GLY A 38 7.35 -3.69 3.73
N GLY A 39 7.63 -2.39 3.96
CA GLY A 39 6.91 -1.28 3.34
C GLY A 39 7.12 -1.19 1.83
N ARG A 40 8.35 -1.45 1.35
CA ARG A 40 8.69 -1.36 -0.08
C ARG A 40 7.88 -2.29 -0.99
N MET A 41 7.50 -3.46 -0.52
CA MET A 41 6.72 -4.40 -1.32
C MET A 41 5.29 -3.92 -1.51
N GLY A 42 4.67 -3.40 -0.46
CA GLY A 42 3.33 -2.82 -0.55
C GLY A 42 3.26 -1.52 -1.36
N GLU A 43 4.31 -0.69 -1.30
CA GLU A 43 4.44 0.51 -2.14
C GLU A 43 4.61 0.14 -3.61
N TRP A 44 5.37 -0.92 -3.89
CA TRP A 44 5.61 -1.37 -5.25
C TRP A 44 4.35 -1.91 -5.93
N LEU A 45 3.47 -2.58 -5.19
CA LEU A 45 2.17 -3.05 -5.71
C LEU A 45 1.24 -1.90 -6.09
N LEU A 46 1.34 -0.77 -5.40
CA LEU A 46 0.55 0.44 -5.65
C LEU A 46 1.26 1.46 -6.56
N LYS A 47 2.39 1.08 -7.13
CA LYS A 47 3.12 1.92 -8.06
C LYS A 47 2.24 2.27 -9.26
N ASP A 48 2.28 3.53 -9.67
CA ASP A 48 1.49 4.08 -10.77
C ASP A 48 -0.04 4.03 -10.56
N ILE A 49 -0.48 3.87 -9.29
CA ILE A 49 -1.89 3.93 -8.90
C ILE A 49 -2.12 5.15 -8.02
N THR A 50 -2.97 6.06 -8.49
CA THR A 50 -3.41 7.22 -7.68
C THR A 50 -4.58 6.79 -6.80
N LEU A 51 -4.33 6.67 -5.51
CA LEU A 51 -5.35 6.32 -4.52
C LEU A 51 -6.09 7.58 -4.04
N THR A 52 -7.40 7.45 -3.83
CA THR A 52 -8.17 8.45 -3.08
C THR A 52 -7.79 8.41 -1.59
N ASP A 53 -8.13 9.44 -0.84
CA ASP A 53 -7.83 9.46 0.60
C ASP A 53 -8.57 8.35 1.35
N ALA A 54 -9.80 8.05 0.96
CA ALA A 54 -10.55 6.91 1.50
C ALA A 54 -9.83 5.57 1.22
N GLN A 55 -9.33 5.37 0.00
CA GLN A 55 -8.56 4.16 -0.34
C GLN A 55 -7.23 4.07 0.42
N LYS A 56 -6.55 5.19 0.66
CA LYS A 56 -5.32 5.22 1.47
C LYS A 56 -5.57 4.75 2.90
N GLU A 57 -6.65 5.22 3.53
CA GLU A 57 -7.02 4.76 4.88
C GLU A 57 -7.42 3.28 4.89
N GLN A 58 -8.12 2.79 3.88
CA GLN A 58 -8.45 1.37 3.75
C GLN A 58 -7.19 0.51 3.57
N VAL A 59 -6.24 0.92 2.72
CA VAL A 59 -4.95 0.24 2.57
C VAL A 59 -4.18 0.19 3.87
N LYS A 60 -4.18 1.28 4.65
CA LYS A 60 -3.56 1.34 5.97
C LYS A 60 -4.20 0.33 6.93
N THR A 61 -5.52 0.33 7.02
CA THR A 61 -6.27 -0.62 7.86
C THR A 61 -5.98 -2.07 7.48
N ILE A 62 -5.94 -2.39 6.19
CA ILE A 62 -5.59 -3.72 5.70
C ILE A 62 -4.15 -4.08 6.13
N ARG A 63 -3.19 -3.18 5.98
CA ARG A 63 -1.80 -3.41 6.39
C ARG A 63 -1.68 -3.65 7.89
N GLU A 64 -2.35 -2.85 8.70
CA GLU A 64 -2.38 -2.99 10.16
C GLU A 64 -2.97 -4.33 10.61
N LYS A 65 -4.01 -4.81 9.94
CA LYS A 65 -4.63 -6.12 10.18
C LYS A 65 -3.63 -7.28 10.01
N TYR A 66 -2.76 -7.19 8.99
CA TYR A 66 -1.80 -8.26 8.67
C TYR A 66 -0.44 -8.09 9.36
N LEU A 67 -0.16 -6.92 9.91
CA LEU A 67 1.12 -6.59 10.54
C LEU A 67 1.54 -7.58 11.64
N PRO A 68 0.68 -7.95 12.62
CA PRO A 68 1.08 -8.86 13.69
C PRO A 68 1.51 -10.22 13.14
N GLN A 69 0.80 -10.77 12.17
CA GLN A 69 1.13 -12.06 11.55
C GLN A 69 2.46 -11.98 10.77
N GLN A 70 2.72 -10.88 10.08
CA GLN A 70 3.99 -10.66 9.38
C GLN A 70 5.17 -10.55 10.36
N VAL A 71 4.96 -9.86 11.49
CA VAL A 71 5.97 -9.72 12.54
C VAL A 71 6.29 -11.07 13.18
N GLU A 72 5.27 -11.88 13.47
CA GLU A 72 5.44 -13.20 14.05
C GLU A 72 6.19 -14.17 13.12
N LEU A 73 5.82 -14.20 11.83
CA LEU A 73 6.54 -14.98 10.83
C LEU A 73 8.00 -14.53 10.68
N ARG A 74 8.25 -13.22 10.74
CA ARG A 74 9.62 -12.69 10.69
C ARG A 74 10.43 -13.09 11.90
N LYS A 75 9.85 -13.05 13.10
CA LYS A 75 10.49 -13.49 14.34
C LYS A 75 10.82 -14.99 14.28
N SER A 76 9.93 -15.83 13.77
CA SER A 76 10.19 -17.25 13.63
C SER A 76 11.37 -17.55 12.69
N VAL A 77 11.48 -16.81 11.57
CA VAL A 77 12.62 -16.90 10.65
C VAL A 77 13.93 -16.45 11.32
N GLN A 78 13.89 -15.36 12.09
CA GLN A 78 15.07 -14.88 12.82
C GLN A 78 15.53 -15.86 13.91
N ALA A 79 14.59 -16.51 14.59
CA ALA A 79 14.89 -17.49 15.63
C ALA A 79 15.58 -18.76 15.08
N THR A 80 15.28 -19.14 13.83
CA THR A 80 15.92 -20.29 13.16
C THR A 80 17.34 -20.00 12.66
N GLY A 81 17.74 -18.72 12.57
CA GLY A 81 19.11 -18.31 12.16
C GLY A 81 19.47 -18.66 10.72
N GLY A 82 18.53 -19.17 9.92
CA GLY A 82 18.72 -19.61 8.55
C GLY A 82 17.61 -19.12 7.61
N PRO A 83 17.63 -19.54 6.35
CA PRO A 83 16.56 -19.25 5.42
C PRO A 83 15.25 -19.90 5.92
N PRO A 84 14.08 -19.25 5.69
CA PRO A 84 12.80 -19.81 6.10
C PRO A 84 12.58 -21.17 5.45
N ASP A 85 12.06 -22.13 6.23
CA ASP A 85 11.64 -23.43 5.73
C ASP A 85 10.46 -23.30 4.75
N GLU A 86 10.13 -24.38 4.06
CA GLU A 86 9.09 -24.38 3.03
C GLU A 86 7.71 -24.03 3.62
N ALA A 87 7.39 -24.52 4.81
CA ALA A 87 6.13 -24.22 5.47
C ALA A 87 6.00 -22.75 5.85
N THR A 88 7.06 -22.14 6.34
CA THR A 88 7.12 -20.71 6.66
C THR A 88 7.03 -19.85 5.40
N ARG A 89 7.71 -20.26 4.32
CA ARG A 89 7.61 -19.58 3.01
C ARG A 89 6.17 -19.62 2.48
N ALA A 90 5.52 -20.79 2.55
CA ALA A 90 4.14 -20.95 2.12
C ALA A 90 3.19 -20.03 2.91
N LYS A 91 3.35 -19.94 4.24
CA LYS A 91 2.58 -19.02 5.09
C LYS A 91 2.82 -17.55 4.73
N MET A 92 4.07 -17.17 4.45
CA MET A 92 4.40 -15.80 4.03
C MET A 92 3.75 -15.46 2.68
N MET A 93 3.76 -16.39 1.74
CA MET A 93 3.14 -16.19 0.42
C MET A 93 1.61 -16.11 0.53
N ASP A 94 0.97 -16.98 1.31
CA ASP A 94 -0.47 -16.95 1.56
C ASP A 94 -0.91 -15.64 2.21
N LEU A 95 -0.16 -15.18 3.22
CA LEU A 95 -0.43 -13.90 3.88
C LEU A 95 -0.31 -12.71 2.93
N GLN A 96 0.71 -12.71 2.07
CA GLN A 96 0.88 -11.68 1.04
C GLN A 96 -0.23 -11.71 0.01
N GLN A 97 -0.66 -12.91 -0.42
CA GLN A 97 -1.74 -13.06 -1.38
C GLN A 97 -3.06 -12.53 -0.80
N LYS A 98 -3.40 -12.93 0.43
CA LYS A 98 -4.61 -12.44 1.12
C LYS A 98 -4.62 -10.91 1.26
N GLN A 99 -3.49 -10.34 1.66
CA GLN A 99 -3.35 -8.88 1.76
C GLN A 99 -3.51 -8.20 0.39
N ALA A 100 -2.92 -8.77 -0.66
CA ALA A 100 -3.03 -8.25 -2.01
C ALA A 100 -4.48 -8.33 -2.53
N ASP A 101 -5.19 -9.41 -2.27
CA ASP A 101 -6.58 -9.60 -2.67
C ASP A 101 -7.52 -8.60 -1.97
N GLU A 102 -7.31 -8.33 -0.68
CA GLU A 102 -8.07 -7.31 0.04
C GLU A 102 -7.78 -5.89 -0.48
N ILE A 103 -6.52 -5.58 -0.77
CA ILE A 103 -6.17 -4.28 -1.39
C ILE A 103 -6.79 -4.17 -2.78
N ARG A 104 -6.73 -5.23 -3.60
CA ARG A 104 -7.33 -5.25 -4.92
C ARG A 104 -8.85 -4.97 -4.86
N ALA A 105 -9.54 -5.52 -3.87
CA ALA A 105 -10.99 -5.38 -3.72
C ALA A 105 -11.47 -3.93 -3.48
N ILE A 106 -10.60 -3.07 -2.94
CA ILE A 106 -10.93 -1.65 -2.71
C ILE A 106 -10.56 -0.73 -3.88
N LEU A 107 -9.92 -1.26 -4.92
CA LEU A 107 -9.49 -0.52 -6.10
C LEU A 107 -10.60 -0.47 -7.15
N THR A 108 -10.64 0.60 -7.95
CA THR A 108 -11.49 0.68 -9.15
C THR A 108 -11.00 -0.28 -10.23
N ALA A 109 -11.82 -0.56 -11.24
CA ALA A 109 -11.47 -1.48 -12.33
C ALA A 109 -10.15 -1.08 -13.03
N ASP A 110 -9.96 0.20 -13.32
CA ASP A 110 -8.75 0.71 -13.95
C ASP A 110 -7.52 0.56 -13.04
N GLN A 111 -7.67 0.86 -11.76
CA GLN A 111 -6.62 0.67 -10.75
C GLN A 111 -6.28 -0.81 -10.56
N GLN A 112 -7.27 -1.72 -10.61
CA GLN A 112 -7.04 -3.16 -10.54
C GLN A 112 -6.18 -3.66 -11.70
N ALA A 113 -6.39 -3.17 -12.91
CA ALA A 113 -5.59 -3.55 -14.08
C ALA A 113 -4.10 -3.21 -13.88
N VAL A 114 -3.80 -2.03 -13.34
CA VAL A 114 -2.42 -1.61 -13.01
C VAL A 114 -1.86 -2.44 -11.86
N PHE A 115 -2.67 -2.68 -10.83
CA PHE A 115 -2.30 -3.50 -9.67
C PHE A 115 -1.94 -4.93 -10.08
N ASP A 116 -2.76 -5.58 -10.90
CA ASP A 116 -2.55 -6.95 -11.39
C ASP A 116 -1.26 -7.05 -12.20
N LYS A 117 -0.96 -6.05 -13.04
CA LYS A 117 0.32 -5.94 -13.75
C LYS A 117 1.51 -5.84 -12.79
N ASN A 118 1.39 -5.04 -11.74
CA ASN A 118 2.42 -4.91 -10.72
C ASN A 118 2.64 -6.23 -9.95
N VAL A 119 1.55 -6.92 -9.58
CA VAL A 119 1.62 -8.25 -8.93
C VAL A 119 2.33 -9.27 -9.83
N ALA A 120 1.98 -9.32 -11.12
CA ALA A 120 2.61 -10.23 -12.08
C ALA A 120 4.11 -9.95 -12.22
N ALA A 121 4.50 -8.69 -12.36
CA ALA A 121 5.91 -8.31 -12.46
C ALA A 121 6.70 -8.60 -11.17
N MET A 122 6.07 -8.48 -9.99
CA MET A 122 6.68 -8.87 -8.72
C MET A 122 6.91 -10.39 -8.66
N LYS A 123 5.92 -11.19 -9.04
CA LYS A 123 6.04 -12.66 -9.08
C LYS A 123 7.14 -13.10 -10.03
N ALA A 124 7.26 -12.49 -11.21
CA ALA A 124 8.33 -12.76 -12.17
C ALA A 124 9.71 -12.48 -11.57
N ARG A 125 9.92 -11.33 -10.93
CA ARG A 125 11.19 -11.00 -10.27
C ARG A 125 11.56 -11.95 -9.14
N MET A 126 10.56 -12.44 -8.38
CA MET A 126 10.80 -13.43 -7.34
C MET A 126 11.23 -14.78 -7.93
N ALA A 127 10.63 -15.20 -9.03
CA ALA A 127 10.99 -16.42 -9.76
C ALA A 127 12.41 -16.33 -10.30
N GLU A 128 12.79 -15.22 -10.95
CA GLU A 128 14.15 -14.98 -11.46
C GLU A 128 15.21 -15.07 -10.35
N ARG A 129 14.97 -14.43 -9.18
CA ARG A 129 15.88 -14.51 -8.04
C ARG A 129 16.07 -15.94 -7.53
N ARG A 130 15.01 -16.75 -7.56
CA ARG A 130 15.07 -18.13 -7.13
C ARG A 130 15.87 -18.99 -8.08
N ASN A 131 15.75 -18.75 -9.41
CA ASN A 131 16.47 -19.47 -10.44
C ASN A 131 17.93 -19.03 -10.57
N GLY A 132 18.26 -17.77 -10.25
CA GLY A 132 19.63 -17.22 -10.31
C GLY A 132 20.47 -17.51 -9.08
N SER A 133 19.92 -18.16 -8.06
CA SER A 133 20.64 -18.55 -6.82
C SER A 133 21.03 -20.03 -6.78
N SER A 134 20.93 -20.75 -7.91
CA SER A 134 21.32 -22.17 -8.06
C SER A 134 22.69 -22.30 -8.70
#